data_da0a9c90dbef90f03bc87e6187e6e8ca
#
_entry.id   da0a9c90dbef90f03bc87e6187e6e8ca
#
_cell.length_a   1.000
_cell.length_b   1.000
_cell.length_c   1.000
_cell.angle_alpha   90.00
_cell.angle_beta   90.00
_cell.angle_gamma   90.00
#
_symmetry.space_group_name_H-M   'P 1'
#
loop_
_entity.id
_entity.type
_entity.pdbx_description
1 polymer ?
#
loop_
_entity_poly.entity_id
_entity_poly.type
_entity_poly.pdbx_seq_one_letter_code
_entity_poly.pdbx_strand_id
1 'polypeptide(L)'
;MYKSLLILISLTLTLPAIAVENYSIYLVRHAEKQKDAENPGLTRCGQKRAKQLANLLSQVNISQVYSTSYQRTRQTATPLAKANKLAIQDYNPKYLAQLAIQLQKRKQNTLVVGHSNTTPQLAELLVKEKIPPLSEDDYQQLYQIQVIGKQKLITTLTQPLVCN
;
A
#
# COMPACT_ATOMS: atom_id res chain seq x y z
N MET A 1 -22.43 -18.49 69.21
CA MET A 1 -21.91 -17.27 68.54
C MET A 1 -21.54 -17.64 67.11
N TYR A 2 -22.42 -17.40 66.15
CA TYR A 2 -22.13 -17.62 64.68
C TYR A 2 -21.59 -16.33 64.08
N LYS A 3 -20.34 -16.34 63.59
CA LYS A 3 -19.75 -15.23 62.85
C LYS A 3 -20.15 -15.39 61.41
N SER A 4 -21.08 -14.55 60.91
CA SER A 4 -21.46 -14.47 59.48
C SER A 4 -20.32 -13.82 58.70
N LEU A 5 -19.69 -14.57 57.80
CA LEU A 5 -18.69 -14.08 56.86
C LEU A 5 -19.40 -13.51 55.60
N LEU A 6 -19.44 -12.20 55.46
CA LEU A 6 -19.93 -11.52 54.27
C LEU A 6 -18.87 -11.62 53.16
N ILE A 7 -19.12 -12.43 52.15
CA ILE A 7 -18.28 -12.49 50.92
C ILE A 7 -18.74 -11.40 49.99
N LEU A 8 -17.90 -10.35 49.83
CA LEU A 8 -18.11 -9.29 48.85
C LEU A 8 -17.68 -9.81 47.46
N ILE A 9 -18.65 -10.13 46.59
CA ILE A 9 -18.38 -10.51 45.21
C ILE A 9 -18.19 -9.22 44.41
N SER A 10 -16.94 -8.90 44.07
CA SER A 10 -16.60 -7.79 43.15
C SER A 10 -16.88 -8.20 41.71
N LEU A 11 -17.94 -7.67 41.12
CA LEU A 11 -18.29 -7.83 39.71
C LEU A 11 -17.43 -6.90 38.87
N THR A 12 -16.33 -7.41 38.29
CA THR A 12 -15.50 -6.64 37.35
C THR A 12 -16.20 -6.55 36.02
N LEU A 13 -16.72 -5.36 35.64
CA LEU A 13 -17.21 -5.05 34.30
C LEU A 13 -16.00 -4.97 33.33
N THR A 14 -15.80 -6.00 32.55
CA THR A 14 -14.85 -5.95 31.41
C THR A 14 -15.52 -5.25 30.24
N LEU A 15 -15.14 -3.98 29.99
CA LEU A 15 -15.55 -3.28 28.77
C LEU A 15 -14.82 -3.92 27.56
N PRO A 16 -15.54 -4.21 26.46
CA PRO A 16 -14.89 -4.71 25.26
C PRO A 16 -13.95 -3.62 24.70
N ALA A 17 -12.67 -3.93 24.54
CA ALA A 17 -11.74 -3.06 23.84
C ALA A 17 -12.14 -3.02 22.37
N ILE A 18 -12.60 -1.87 21.88
CA ILE A 18 -12.86 -1.65 20.46
C ILE A 18 -11.49 -1.56 19.78
N ALA A 19 -11.10 -2.61 19.06
CA ALA A 19 -9.88 -2.59 18.27
C ALA A 19 -10.00 -1.51 17.17
N VAL A 20 -9.16 -0.49 17.27
CA VAL A 20 -9.07 0.54 16.23
C VAL A 20 -8.44 -0.09 14.98
N GLU A 21 -9.15 -0.02 13.85
CA GLU A 21 -8.60 -0.48 12.58
C GLU A 21 -7.38 0.35 12.20
N ASN A 22 -6.27 -0.33 11.93
CA ASN A 22 -5.01 0.30 11.55
C ASN A 22 -4.36 -0.49 10.40
N TYR A 23 -4.25 0.15 9.23
CA TYR A 23 -3.57 -0.41 8.07
C TYR A 23 -3.02 0.69 7.17
N SER A 24 -2.11 0.32 6.27
CA SER A 24 -1.50 1.24 5.31
C SER A 24 -1.63 0.75 3.87
N ILE A 25 -1.89 1.67 2.95
CA ILE A 25 -1.87 1.45 1.52
C ILE A 25 -0.67 2.19 0.94
N TYR A 26 0.20 1.46 0.27
CA TYR A 26 1.41 1.97 -0.39
C TYR A 26 1.17 2.02 -1.88
N LEU A 27 1.28 3.22 -2.47
CA LEU A 27 1.06 3.44 -3.89
C LEU A 27 2.35 3.90 -4.53
N VAL A 28 2.74 3.24 -5.63
CA VAL A 28 3.91 3.62 -6.42
C VAL A 28 3.59 3.59 -7.91
N ARG A 29 4.24 4.45 -8.66
CA ARG A 29 4.38 4.27 -10.09
C ARG A 29 5.32 3.09 -10.36
N HIS A 30 5.15 2.40 -11.50
CA HIS A 30 6.15 1.44 -11.97
C HIS A 30 7.54 2.08 -12.03
N ALA A 31 8.58 1.30 -11.81
CA ALA A 31 9.97 1.75 -11.90
C ALA A 31 10.38 2.04 -13.36
N GLU A 32 11.60 2.51 -13.58
CA GLU A 32 12.13 2.91 -14.89
C GLU A 32 11.94 1.81 -15.93
N LYS A 33 11.24 2.14 -17.01
CA LYS A 33 10.93 1.24 -18.12
C LYS A 33 11.89 1.39 -19.29
N GLN A 34 12.06 0.33 -20.07
CA GLN A 34 12.74 0.37 -21.37
C GLN A 34 11.98 1.29 -22.31
N LYS A 35 12.68 1.80 -23.33
CA LYS A 35 12.12 2.55 -24.45
C LYS A 35 11.81 1.57 -25.59
N ASP A 36 11.07 2.03 -26.58
CA ASP A 36 10.92 1.39 -27.90
C ASP A 36 10.29 -0.02 -27.90
N ALA A 37 9.37 -0.30 -26.96
CA ALA A 37 8.56 -1.51 -26.95
C ALA A 37 7.09 -1.19 -26.64
N GLU A 38 6.18 -1.95 -27.21
CA GLU A 38 4.73 -1.79 -26.98
C GLU A 38 4.36 -2.03 -25.49
N ASN A 39 4.94 -3.06 -24.88
CA ASN A 39 4.76 -3.38 -23.46
C ASN A 39 6.13 -3.53 -22.76
N PRO A 40 6.85 -2.42 -22.52
CA PRO A 40 8.23 -2.47 -22.07
C PRO A 40 8.35 -3.02 -20.65
N GLY A 41 9.38 -3.83 -20.44
CA GLY A 41 9.84 -4.24 -19.13
C GLY A 41 10.66 -3.14 -18.44
N LEU A 42 11.21 -3.45 -17.25
CA LEU A 42 12.07 -2.54 -16.51
C LEU A 42 13.48 -2.49 -17.10
N THR A 43 14.09 -1.31 -17.02
CA THR A 43 15.53 -1.14 -17.20
C THR A 43 16.31 -1.81 -16.06
N ARG A 44 17.63 -1.87 -16.19
CA ARG A 44 18.51 -2.34 -15.09
C ARG A 44 18.32 -1.48 -13.82
N CYS A 45 18.14 -0.14 -13.97
CA CYS A 45 17.85 0.74 -12.86
C CYS A 45 16.47 0.45 -12.26
N GLY A 46 15.44 0.31 -13.08
CA GLY A 46 14.10 -0.03 -12.62
C GLY A 46 14.05 -1.35 -11.83
N GLN A 47 14.84 -2.35 -12.24
CA GLN A 47 14.97 -3.60 -11.47
C GLN A 47 15.61 -3.39 -10.10
N LYS A 48 16.61 -2.50 -10.00
CA LYS A 48 17.21 -2.12 -8.71
C LYS A 48 16.20 -1.38 -7.84
N ARG A 49 15.43 -0.44 -8.41
CA ARG A 49 14.37 0.28 -7.68
C ARG A 49 13.27 -0.66 -7.17
N ALA A 50 12.84 -1.62 -7.98
CA ALA A 50 11.87 -2.62 -7.55
C ALA A 50 12.37 -3.46 -6.36
N LYS A 51 13.65 -3.84 -6.35
CA LYS A 51 14.29 -4.54 -5.21
C LYS A 51 14.39 -3.62 -3.99
N GLN A 52 14.76 -2.35 -4.19
CA GLN A 52 14.84 -1.37 -3.11
C GLN A 52 13.45 -1.15 -2.47
N LEU A 53 12.39 -1.03 -3.26
CA LEU A 53 11.02 -0.95 -2.75
C LEU A 53 10.68 -2.14 -1.85
N ALA A 54 11.02 -3.36 -2.27
CA ALA A 54 10.82 -4.55 -1.46
C ALA A 54 11.59 -4.48 -0.13
N ASN A 55 12.82 -3.98 -0.14
CA ASN A 55 13.63 -3.81 1.08
C ASN A 55 13.04 -2.72 2.00
N LEU A 56 12.59 -1.59 1.45
CA LEU A 56 11.95 -0.51 2.22
C LEU A 56 10.70 -0.99 2.94
N LEU A 57 9.93 -1.87 2.31
CA LEU A 57 8.69 -2.41 2.87
C LEU A 57 8.88 -3.76 3.59
N SER A 58 10.11 -4.23 3.78
CA SER A 58 10.40 -5.55 4.36
C SER A 58 9.90 -5.73 5.80
N GLN A 59 9.81 -4.64 6.57
CA GLN A 59 9.29 -4.65 7.94
C GLN A 59 7.79 -4.33 8.01
N VAL A 60 7.17 -4.07 6.87
CA VAL A 60 5.73 -3.88 6.77
C VAL A 60 5.08 -5.22 6.47
N ASN A 61 4.13 -5.64 7.27
CA ASN A 61 3.37 -6.87 7.03
C ASN A 61 2.39 -6.67 5.85
N ILE A 62 2.94 -6.57 4.63
CA ILE A 62 2.15 -6.47 3.40
C ILE A 62 1.45 -7.81 3.16
N SER A 63 0.14 -7.77 3.03
CA SER A 63 -0.73 -8.95 2.81
C SER A 63 -1.43 -8.95 1.45
N GLN A 64 -1.38 -7.84 0.71
CA GLN A 64 -1.94 -7.72 -0.64
C GLN A 64 -1.01 -6.97 -1.57
N VAL A 65 -0.90 -7.42 -2.81
CA VAL A 65 -0.14 -6.74 -3.87
C VAL A 65 -1.02 -6.63 -5.13
N TYR A 66 -1.21 -5.41 -5.60
CA TYR A 66 -1.95 -5.11 -6.82
C TYR A 66 -1.05 -4.51 -7.89
N SER A 67 -1.31 -4.86 -9.13
CA SER A 67 -0.60 -4.32 -10.31
C SER A 67 -1.56 -4.23 -11.49
N THR A 68 -1.30 -3.32 -12.42
CA THR A 68 -1.90 -3.45 -13.75
C THR A 68 -1.23 -4.61 -14.51
N SER A 69 -1.81 -5.05 -15.63
CA SER A 69 -1.30 -6.17 -16.44
C SER A 69 0.00 -5.90 -17.22
N TYR A 70 0.51 -4.66 -17.21
CA TYR A 70 1.74 -4.31 -17.92
C TYR A 70 3.00 -4.92 -17.33
N GLN A 71 3.97 -5.28 -18.17
CA GLN A 71 5.24 -5.89 -17.71
C GLN A 71 5.95 -5.03 -16.65
N ARG A 72 6.07 -3.71 -16.90
CA ARG A 72 6.77 -2.78 -15.99
C ARG A 72 6.15 -2.71 -14.61
N THR A 73 4.81 -2.72 -14.49
CA THR A 73 4.12 -2.69 -13.20
C THR A 73 4.26 -4.01 -12.46
N ARG A 74 4.06 -5.14 -13.16
CA ARG A 74 4.24 -6.47 -12.57
C ARG A 74 5.67 -6.72 -12.12
N GLN A 75 6.67 -6.33 -12.94
CA GLN A 75 8.08 -6.45 -12.58
C GLN A 75 8.46 -5.57 -11.37
N THR A 76 7.84 -4.39 -11.22
CA THR A 76 8.03 -3.54 -10.03
C THR A 76 7.46 -4.21 -8.77
N ALA A 77 6.30 -4.84 -8.87
CA ALA A 77 5.63 -5.52 -7.75
C ALA A 77 6.31 -6.84 -7.34
N THR A 78 6.94 -7.54 -8.32
CA THR A 78 7.41 -8.93 -8.16
C THR A 78 8.38 -9.15 -6.99
N PRO A 79 9.40 -8.31 -6.74
CA PRO A 79 10.33 -8.56 -5.62
C PRO A 79 9.62 -8.62 -4.28
N LEU A 80 8.72 -7.68 -3.99
CA LEU A 80 7.95 -7.65 -2.74
C LEU A 80 6.97 -8.82 -2.66
N ALA A 81 6.23 -9.08 -3.74
CA ALA A 81 5.28 -10.20 -3.79
C ALA A 81 5.96 -11.54 -3.51
N LYS A 82 7.13 -11.79 -4.11
CA LYS A 82 7.93 -13.00 -3.86
C LYS A 82 8.41 -13.09 -2.42
N ALA A 83 8.95 -11.99 -1.86
CA ALA A 83 9.45 -11.97 -0.49
C ALA A 83 8.35 -12.31 0.53
N ASN A 84 7.12 -11.87 0.28
CA ASN A 84 5.96 -12.13 1.15
C ASN A 84 5.13 -13.36 0.74
N LYS A 85 5.55 -14.12 -0.28
CA LYS A 85 4.83 -15.30 -0.83
C LYS A 85 3.38 -14.96 -1.25
N LEU A 86 3.18 -13.77 -1.83
CA LEU A 86 1.87 -13.26 -2.26
C LEU A 86 1.71 -13.37 -3.77
N ALA A 87 0.48 -13.64 -4.20
CA ALA A 87 0.09 -13.47 -5.59
C ALA A 87 -0.12 -11.98 -5.91
N ILE A 88 0.29 -11.57 -7.12
CA ILE A 88 0.00 -10.23 -7.64
C ILE A 88 -1.41 -10.27 -8.24
N GLN A 89 -2.32 -9.47 -7.68
CA GLN A 89 -3.68 -9.30 -8.15
C GLN A 89 -3.74 -8.24 -9.24
N ASP A 90 -4.39 -8.55 -10.36
CA ASP A 90 -4.56 -7.61 -11.45
C ASP A 90 -5.70 -6.63 -11.15
N TYR A 91 -5.51 -5.36 -11.51
CA TYR A 91 -6.58 -4.37 -11.55
C TYR A 91 -6.59 -3.60 -12.87
N ASN A 92 -7.76 -3.14 -13.27
CA ASN A 92 -7.90 -2.30 -14.46
C ASN A 92 -7.76 -0.81 -14.08
N PRO A 93 -6.76 -0.09 -14.63
CA PRO A 93 -6.52 1.32 -14.31
C PRO A 93 -7.66 2.28 -14.73
N LYS A 94 -8.63 1.81 -15.52
CA LYS A 94 -9.84 2.58 -15.87
C LYS A 94 -10.86 2.61 -14.74
N TYR A 95 -10.78 1.72 -13.75
CA TYR A 95 -11.76 1.57 -12.67
C TYR A 95 -11.17 1.85 -11.29
N LEU A 96 -10.41 2.93 -11.14
CA LEU A 96 -9.73 3.28 -9.88
C LEU A 96 -10.69 3.48 -8.70
N ALA A 97 -11.90 4.00 -8.93
CA ALA A 97 -12.90 4.15 -7.88
C ALA A 97 -13.32 2.80 -7.27
N GLN A 98 -13.47 1.77 -8.11
CA GLN A 98 -13.78 0.41 -7.64
C GLN A 98 -12.62 -0.17 -6.83
N LEU A 99 -11.37 0.03 -7.30
CA LEU A 99 -10.19 -0.38 -6.55
C LEU A 99 -10.11 0.31 -5.19
N ALA A 100 -10.33 1.63 -5.13
CA ALA A 100 -10.31 2.39 -3.88
C ALA A 100 -11.33 1.84 -2.86
N ILE A 101 -12.55 1.52 -3.30
CA ILE A 101 -13.59 0.89 -2.47
C ILE A 101 -13.12 -0.49 -1.98
N GLN A 102 -12.55 -1.30 -2.88
CA GLN A 102 -12.06 -2.63 -2.54
C GLN A 102 -10.94 -2.60 -1.50
N LEU A 103 -9.95 -1.70 -1.66
CA LEU A 103 -8.85 -1.52 -0.72
C LEU A 103 -9.35 -1.11 0.67
N GLN A 104 -10.29 -0.16 0.73
CA GLN A 104 -10.89 0.29 1.99
C GLN A 104 -11.72 -0.81 2.67
N LYS A 105 -12.39 -1.65 1.90
CA LYS A 105 -13.18 -2.78 2.44
C LYS A 105 -12.29 -3.89 2.99
N ARG A 106 -11.12 -4.15 2.38
CA ARG A 106 -10.20 -5.21 2.81
C ARG A 106 -9.44 -4.87 4.08
N LYS A 107 -9.17 -3.57 4.34
CA LYS A 107 -8.51 -3.08 5.57
C LYS A 107 -7.18 -3.78 5.84
N GLN A 108 -6.34 -3.90 4.82
CA GLN A 108 -5.09 -4.65 4.86
C GLN A 108 -3.93 -3.81 4.36
N ASN A 109 -2.73 -4.05 4.91
CA ASN A 109 -1.51 -3.47 4.38
C ASN A 109 -1.30 -3.94 2.95
N THR A 110 -1.29 -3.00 2.01
CA THR A 110 -1.36 -3.28 0.58
C THR A 110 -0.34 -2.47 -0.20
N LEU A 111 0.35 -3.10 -1.15
CA LEU A 111 1.09 -2.41 -2.20
C LEU A 111 0.23 -2.36 -3.47
N VAL A 112 0.14 -1.17 -4.09
CA VAL A 112 -0.46 -0.98 -5.43
C VAL A 112 0.56 -0.34 -6.35
N VAL A 113 0.84 -0.99 -7.48
CA VAL A 113 1.74 -0.48 -8.51
C VAL A 113 0.94 -0.01 -9.71
N GLY A 114 1.03 1.29 -10.01
CA GLY A 114 0.31 1.95 -11.11
C GLY A 114 1.21 2.71 -12.08
N HIS A 115 0.71 3.83 -12.59
CA HIS A 115 1.35 4.68 -13.60
C HIS A 115 1.45 6.13 -13.10
N SER A 116 2.15 7.00 -13.85
CA SER A 116 2.33 8.43 -13.52
C SER A 116 1.01 9.16 -13.24
N ASN A 117 -0.03 8.84 -14.00
CA ASN A 117 -1.37 9.43 -13.85
C ASN A 117 -2.24 8.70 -12.83
N THR A 118 -2.27 7.36 -12.85
CA THR A 118 -3.21 6.58 -12.03
C THR A 118 -2.81 6.46 -10.56
N THR A 119 -1.51 6.56 -10.24
CA THR A 119 -1.03 6.50 -8.86
C THR A 119 -1.52 7.69 -8.02
N PRO A 120 -1.31 8.97 -8.44
CA PRO A 120 -1.86 10.11 -7.71
C PRO A 120 -3.40 10.15 -7.73
N GLN A 121 -4.06 9.76 -8.85
CA GLN A 121 -5.52 9.68 -8.90
C GLN A 121 -6.10 8.68 -7.89
N LEU A 122 -5.46 7.52 -7.71
CA LEU A 122 -5.87 6.56 -6.68
C LEU A 122 -5.66 7.11 -5.27
N ALA A 123 -4.55 7.83 -5.04
CA ALA A 123 -4.30 8.50 -3.77
C ALA A 123 -5.41 9.53 -3.46
N GLU A 124 -5.77 10.40 -4.42
CA GLU A 124 -6.88 11.36 -4.28
C GLU A 124 -8.21 10.67 -3.90
N LEU A 125 -8.54 9.57 -4.57
CA LEU A 125 -9.77 8.82 -4.28
C LEU A 125 -9.78 8.23 -2.86
N LEU A 126 -8.62 7.84 -2.34
CA LEU A 126 -8.49 7.25 -1.01
C LEU A 126 -8.56 8.30 0.10
N VAL A 127 -7.86 9.44 -0.04
CA VAL A 127 -7.78 10.48 1.00
C VAL A 127 -8.78 11.61 0.82
N LYS A 128 -9.36 11.77 -0.37
CA LYS A 128 -10.28 12.85 -0.76
C LYS A 128 -9.62 14.24 -0.74
N GLU A 129 -8.32 14.29 -1.02
CA GLU A 129 -7.53 15.51 -1.13
C GLU A 129 -6.86 15.55 -2.49
N LYS A 130 -6.54 16.77 -3.00
CA LYS A 130 -5.83 16.96 -4.26
C LYS A 130 -4.37 16.52 -4.12
N ILE A 131 -3.92 15.65 -5.01
CA ILE A 131 -2.54 15.17 -5.09
C ILE A 131 -1.92 15.66 -6.39
N PRO A 132 -0.76 16.34 -6.36
CA PRO A 132 -0.09 16.77 -7.58
C PRO A 132 0.22 15.59 -8.52
N PRO A 133 0.11 15.78 -9.85
CA PRO A 133 0.45 14.74 -10.80
C PRO A 133 1.96 14.45 -10.76
N LEU A 134 2.33 13.20 -11.05
CA LEU A 134 3.72 12.80 -11.23
C LEU A 134 4.19 13.19 -12.64
N SER A 135 5.42 13.69 -12.75
CA SER A 135 6.07 13.84 -14.05
C SER A 135 6.39 12.46 -14.67
N GLU A 136 6.62 12.44 -15.99
CA GLU A 136 6.99 11.18 -16.67
C GLU A 136 8.37 10.64 -16.25
N ASP A 137 9.22 11.47 -15.66
CA ASP A 137 10.54 11.09 -15.18
C ASP A 137 10.60 10.83 -13.67
N ASP A 138 9.46 10.99 -12.98
CA ASP A 138 9.38 10.76 -11.54
C ASP A 138 9.03 9.29 -11.23
N TYR A 139 10.05 8.54 -10.86
CA TYR A 139 9.94 7.13 -10.45
C TYR A 139 10.17 6.90 -8.95
N GLN A 140 10.50 7.97 -8.21
CA GLN A 140 10.99 7.86 -6.83
C GLN A 140 9.88 7.94 -5.79
N GLN A 141 8.73 8.50 -6.13
CA GLN A 141 7.68 8.75 -5.15
C GLN A 141 6.96 7.49 -4.70
N LEU A 142 6.78 7.40 -3.39
CA LEU A 142 5.99 6.39 -2.69
C LEU A 142 4.97 7.12 -1.82
N TYR A 143 3.69 6.95 -2.11
CA TYR A 143 2.63 7.43 -1.23
C TYR A 143 2.30 6.34 -0.20
N GLN A 144 2.37 6.71 1.07
CA GLN A 144 1.85 5.92 2.17
C GLN A 144 0.54 6.56 2.66
N ILE A 145 -0.54 5.82 2.57
CA ILE A 145 -1.84 6.22 3.10
C ILE A 145 -2.10 5.38 4.34
N GLN A 146 -2.01 6.00 5.51
CA GLN A 146 -2.32 5.37 6.79
C GLN A 146 -3.80 5.57 7.12
N VAL A 147 -4.47 4.49 7.48
CA VAL A 147 -5.86 4.50 7.94
C VAL A 147 -5.88 4.11 9.41
N ILE A 148 -6.34 5.02 10.27
CA ILE A 148 -6.43 4.83 11.73
C ILE A 148 -7.88 5.12 12.11
N GLY A 149 -8.69 4.08 12.27
CA GLY A 149 -10.13 4.21 12.45
C GLY A 149 -10.78 4.92 11.25
N LYS A 150 -11.31 6.13 11.46
CA LYS A 150 -11.92 6.96 10.40
C LYS A 150 -10.95 7.94 9.75
N GLN A 151 -9.77 8.16 10.35
CA GLN A 151 -8.78 9.11 9.84
C GLN A 151 -7.93 8.48 8.74
N LYS A 152 -7.56 9.30 7.76
CA LYS A 152 -6.65 8.93 6.68
C LYS A 152 -5.58 10.01 6.57
N LEU A 153 -4.34 9.57 6.63
CA LEU A 153 -3.17 10.44 6.52
C LEU A 153 -2.36 9.99 5.31
N ILE A 154 -1.94 10.93 4.48
CA ILE A 154 -1.04 10.66 3.38
C ILE A 154 0.35 11.21 3.68
N THR A 155 1.37 10.39 3.47
CA THR A 155 2.77 10.78 3.53
C THR A 155 3.41 10.46 2.20
N THR A 156 4.08 11.44 1.60
CA THR A 156 4.88 11.23 0.39
C THR A 156 6.33 10.98 0.81
N LEU A 157 6.85 9.82 0.44
CA LEU A 157 8.22 9.40 0.69
C LEU A 157 8.98 9.34 -0.63
N THR A 158 10.27 9.63 -0.59
CA THR A 158 11.16 9.52 -1.75
C THR A 158 12.07 8.31 -1.60
N GLN A 159 12.04 7.42 -2.58
CA GLN A 159 12.98 6.29 -2.63
C GLN A 159 14.39 6.81 -2.91
N PRO A 160 15.41 6.40 -2.13
CA PRO A 160 16.74 7.02 -2.19
C PRO A 160 17.57 6.64 -3.43
N LEU A 161 17.16 5.63 -4.21
CA LEU A 161 17.90 5.22 -5.40
C LEU A 161 17.87 6.31 -6.47
N VAL A 162 19.01 6.82 -6.83
CA VAL A 162 19.23 7.68 -7.99
C VAL A 162 19.74 6.82 -9.14
N CYS A 163 19.13 6.97 -10.30
CA CYS A 163 19.54 6.30 -11.54
C CYS A 163 20.18 7.33 -12.47
N ASN A 164 21.45 7.23 -12.65
CA ASN A 164 22.24 8.00 -13.64
C ASN A 164 22.32 7.21 -14.94
#